data_20781573b35d6325e50c375e70633241
#
_entry.id   20781573b35d6325e50c375e70633241
#
_cell.length_a   1.000
_cell.length_b   1.000
_cell.length_c   1.000
_cell.angle_alpha   90.00
_cell.angle_beta   90.00
_cell.angle_gamma   90.00
#
_symmetry.space_group_name_H-M   'P 1'
#
loop_
_entity.id
_entity.type
_entity.pdbx_description
1 polymer ?
#
loop_
_entity_poly.entity_id
_entity_poly.type
_entity_poly.pdbx_seq_one_letter_code
_entity_poly.pdbx_strand_id
1 'polypeptide(L)'
;MADSPKPARSEDIGSPARRGKPTLRTIAEITGLAVTTVSRALAEAPQISADTRKRVREVAIEIGYSPDRAAQRLKTGRTNVIAVLLDPHEEILGYGTSIMSGIAKALQGTSYHLIVMPNFLNTTNVEAVNYITRNSMADGLIFSRTEPLDPRVMLLSEIGFPFVTHGRTELSTPHAYVDYDNFTFSYQATRRLIAKGRRKPALISGPTDFTFGGHLQHGFMTAVREAGCAYEILSGIDLDSPAGDIRDRVRQRYAEPDPPDSFMCGGEVCALATITGMSDCGLTLGNEYDIVAKQTSHLLGAIQPQVETIYEDLTATGEDMGRVLLQRIGGETDVNKLQLLLSPQIPANWSASN
;
A
#
# COMPACT_ATOMS: atom_id res chain seq x y z
N MET A 1 15.69 -75.85 19.80
CA MET A 1 15.26 -75.15 21.01
C MET A 1 16.40 -74.28 21.43
N ALA A 2 16.29 -72.98 21.10
CA ALA A 2 17.19 -71.96 21.60
C ALA A 2 16.32 -70.72 21.89
N ASP A 3 16.35 -70.39 23.15
CA ASP A 3 15.55 -69.31 23.77
C ASP A 3 16.09 -67.93 23.36
N SER A 4 15.22 -67.09 22.84
CA SER A 4 15.60 -65.72 22.47
C SER A 4 15.23 -64.77 23.61
N PRO A 5 16.13 -63.88 24.06
CA PRO A 5 15.84 -62.97 25.14
C PRO A 5 14.92 -61.81 24.71
N LYS A 6 13.94 -61.47 25.55
CA LYS A 6 13.05 -60.31 25.45
C LYS A 6 13.87 -58.99 25.45
N PRO A 7 13.51 -57.99 24.60
CA PRO A 7 14.11 -56.68 24.70
C PRO A 7 13.67 -55.93 25.97
N ALA A 8 14.62 -55.24 26.61
CA ALA A 8 14.46 -54.39 27.75
C ALA A 8 13.50 -53.26 27.47
N ARG A 9 12.65 -52.92 28.42
CA ARG A 9 11.78 -51.73 28.43
C ARG A 9 12.65 -50.48 28.36
N SER A 10 12.44 -49.66 27.31
CA SER A 10 12.97 -48.31 27.23
C SER A 10 12.36 -47.49 28.34
N GLU A 11 13.20 -46.89 29.17
CA GLU A 11 12.83 -45.89 30.18
C GLU A 11 12.15 -44.74 29.49
N ASP A 12 10.97 -44.41 29.94
CA ASP A 12 10.13 -43.27 29.53
C ASP A 12 10.85 -41.97 29.96
N ILE A 13 11.61 -41.40 29.02
CA ILE A 13 12.17 -40.08 29.20
C ILE A 13 11.00 -39.10 29.15
N GLY A 14 10.48 -38.70 30.34
CA GLY A 14 9.40 -37.80 30.53
C GLY A 14 9.57 -36.56 29.63
N SER A 15 8.63 -36.36 28.73
CA SER A 15 8.48 -35.10 27.97
C SER A 15 8.54 -33.92 28.91
N PRO A 16 9.35 -32.89 28.64
CA PRO A 16 9.35 -31.70 29.47
C PRO A 16 7.95 -31.10 29.49
N ALA A 17 7.33 -31.07 30.67
CA ALA A 17 6.03 -30.45 30.91
C ALA A 17 6.02 -29.08 30.20
N ARG A 18 5.08 -28.85 29.25
CA ARG A 18 4.80 -27.56 28.67
C ARG A 18 4.58 -26.55 29.81
N ARG A 19 5.61 -25.81 30.18
CA ARG A 19 5.45 -24.67 31.09
C ARG A 19 4.51 -23.73 30.33
N GLY A 20 3.28 -23.56 30.86
CA GLY A 20 2.28 -22.65 30.29
C GLY A 20 2.89 -21.24 30.14
N LYS A 21 2.44 -20.49 29.13
CA LYS A 21 2.89 -19.09 28.97
C LYS A 21 2.73 -18.33 30.29
N PRO A 22 3.74 -17.52 30.71
CA PRO A 22 3.62 -16.69 31.91
C PRO A 22 2.35 -15.82 31.85
N THR A 23 1.70 -15.67 32.98
CA THR A 23 0.46 -14.91 33.14
C THR A 23 0.63 -13.78 34.14
N LEU A 24 -0.34 -12.86 34.24
CA LEU A 24 -0.37 -11.85 35.30
C LEU A 24 -0.29 -12.50 36.71
N ARG A 25 -0.83 -13.70 36.87
CA ARG A 25 -0.77 -14.45 38.10
C ARG A 25 0.65 -14.91 38.44
N THR A 26 1.42 -15.33 37.44
CA THR A 26 2.83 -15.68 37.60
C THR A 26 3.65 -14.47 38.09
N ILE A 27 3.43 -13.26 37.54
CA ILE A 27 4.09 -12.03 38.01
C ILE A 27 3.65 -11.70 39.44
N ALA A 28 2.37 -11.86 39.75
CA ALA A 28 1.82 -11.60 41.08
C ALA A 28 2.45 -12.52 42.16
N GLU A 29 2.63 -13.80 41.85
CA GLU A 29 3.30 -14.78 42.69
C GLU A 29 4.79 -14.42 42.94
N ILE A 30 5.52 -14.01 41.91
CA ILE A 30 6.95 -13.65 42.02
C ILE A 30 7.13 -12.33 42.77
N THR A 31 6.26 -11.35 42.54
CA THR A 31 6.38 -10.01 43.14
C THR A 31 5.72 -9.91 44.53
N GLY A 32 4.88 -10.86 44.92
CA GLY A 32 4.07 -10.81 46.14
C GLY A 32 2.94 -9.77 46.08
N LEU A 33 2.55 -9.32 44.89
CA LEU A 33 1.53 -8.29 44.68
C LEU A 33 0.20 -8.92 44.28
N ALA A 34 -0.91 -8.22 44.49
CA ALA A 34 -2.19 -8.62 43.93
C ALA A 34 -2.19 -8.54 42.41
N VAL A 35 -2.88 -9.47 41.71
CA VAL A 35 -2.99 -9.51 40.25
C VAL A 35 -3.50 -8.16 39.67
N THR A 36 -4.44 -7.51 40.39
CA THR A 36 -4.94 -6.18 40.02
C THR A 36 -3.87 -5.09 40.10
N THR A 37 -2.98 -5.16 41.10
CA THR A 37 -1.83 -4.25 41.23
C THR A 37 -0.82 -4.47 40.13
N VAL A 38 -0.49 -5.71 39.78
CA VAL A 38 0.37 -6.07 38.65
C VAL A 38 -0.21 -5.56 37.34
N SER A 39 -1.49 -5.78 37.07
CA SER A 39 -2.18 -5.30 35.89
C SER A 39 -2.15 -3.78 35.76
N ARG A 40 -2.35 -3.05 36.89
CA ARG A 40 -2.28 -1.58 36.92
C ARG A 40 -0.83 -1.07 36.75
N ALA A 41 0.14 -1.76 37.35
CA ALA A 41 1.56 -1.42 37.21
C ALA A 41 2.05 -1.55 35.75
N LEU A 42 1.67 -2.62 35.04
CA LEU A 42 1.97 -2.83 33.62
C LEU A 42 1.24 -1.83 32.71
N ALA A 43 0.08 -1.33 33.14
CA ALA A 43 -0.67 -0.28 32.44
C ALA A 43 -0.22 1.15 32.80
N GLU A 44 0.93 1.31 33.48
CA GLU A 44 1.49 2.62 33.90
C GLU A 44 0.52 3.48 34.72
N ALA A 45 -0.43 2.88 35.41
CA ALA A 45 -1.45 3.60 36.15
C ALA A 45 -0.83 4.55 37.21
N PRO A 46 -1.23 5.84 37.24
CA PRO A 46 -0.59 6.85 38.12
C PRO A 46 -0.71 6.55 39.61
N GLN A 47 -1.69 5.71 40.01
CA GLN A 47 -1.90 5.30 41.39
C GLN A 47 -0.86 4.28 41.91
N ILE A 48 -0.03 3.73 41.02
CA ILE A 48 1.02 2.77 41.38
C ILE A 48 2.35 3.51 41.41
N SER A 49 3.13 3.31 42.48
CA SER A 49 4.45 3.97 42.65
C SER A 49 5.39 3.59 41.51
N ALA A 50 6.31 4.51 41.18
CA ALA A 50 7.32 4.29 40.11
C ALA A 50 8.17 3.05 40.39
N ASP A 51 8.55 2.80 41.65
CA ASP A 51 9.35 1.63 42.04
C ASP A 51 8.58 0.32 41.81
N THR A 52 7.29 0.31 42.16
CA THR A 52 6.44 -0.87 41.95
C THR A 52 6.27 -1.13 40.46
N ARG A 53 6.04 -0.11 39.64
CA ARG A 53 5.95 -0.24 38.15
C ARG A 53 7.25 -0.79 37.60
N LYS A 54 8.39 -0.27 38.01
CA LYS A 54 9.71 -0.72 37.60
C LYS A 54 9.94 -2.19 37.93
N ARG A 55 9.71 -2.60 39.18
CA ARG A 55 9.87 -3.98 39.66
C ARG A 55 8.98 -4.96 38.87
N VAL A 56 7.72 -4.61 38.65
CA VAL A 56 6.78 -5.46 37.90
C VAL A 56 7.22 -5.60 36.44
N ARG A 57 7.72 -4.54 35.82
CA ARG A 57 8.22 -4.56 34.45
C ARG A 57 9.48 -5.43 34.30
N GLU A 58 10.42 -5.32 35.23
CA GLU A 58 11.64 -6.13 35.27
C GLU A 58 11.31 -7.62 35.34
N VAL A 59 10.42 -8.01 36.26
CA VAL A 59 9.95 -9.40 36.39
C VAL A 59 9.24 -9.85 35.11
N ALA A 60 8.38 -9.02 34.53
CA ALA A 60 7.68 -9.35 33.28
C ALA A 60 8.64 -9.64 32.13
N ILE A 61 9.71 -8.83 31.99
CA ILE A 61 10.77 -9.04 30.97
C ILE A 61 11.52 -10.34 31.27
N GLU A 62 11.94 -10.54 32.51
CA GLU A 62 12.74 -11.71 32.93
C GLU A 62 12.05 -13.03 32.62
N ILE A 63 10.73 -13.12 32.88
CA ILE A 63 9.96 -14.34 32.63
C ILE A 63 9.39 -14.43 31.22
N GLY A 64 9.64 -13.44 30.34
CA GLY A 64 9.08 -13.39 28.98
C GLY A 64 7.56 -13.23 28.94
N TYR A 65 6.99 -12.53 29.93
CA TYR A 65 5.54 -12.27 29.94
C TYR A 65 5.16 -11.33 28.79
N SER A 66 4.18 -11.77 28.01
CA SER A 66 3.50 -10.93 27.03
C SER A 66 2.01 -10.94 27.33
N PRO A 67 1.35 -9.77 27.40
CA PRO A 67 -0.09 -9.70 27.64
C PRO A 67 -0.87 -10.56 26.64
N ASP A 68 -1.87 -11.27 27.12
CA ASP A 68 -2.78 -12.03 26.27
C ASP A 68 -3.65 -11.05 25.46
N ARG A 69 -3.53 -11.12 24.14
CA ARG A 69 -4.29 -10.26 23.21
C ARG A 69 -5.79 -10.46 23.32
N ALA A 70 -6.25 -11.70 23.55
CA ALA A 70 -7.68 -11.97 23.72
C ALA A 70 -8.22 -11.31 25.00
N ALA A 71 -7.45 -11.39 26.11
CA ALA A 71 -7.80 -10.73 27.36
C ALA A 71 -7.76 -9.20 27.24
N GLN A 72 -6.79 -8.65 26.52
CA GLN A 72 -6.72 -7.21 26.23
C GLN A 72 -7.94 -6.76 25.40
N ARG A 73 -8.26 -7.50 24.33
CA ARG A 73 -9.43 -7.22 23.49
C ARG A 73 -10.73 -7.22 24.30
N LEU A 74 -10.95 -8.21 25.17
CA LEU A 74 -12.10 -8.24 26.07
C LEU A 74 -12.17 -7.01 26.99
N LYS A 75 -11.03 -6.52 27.45
CA LYS A 75 -10.95 -5.38 28.37
C LYS A 75 -11.11 -4.03 27.67
N THR A 76 -10.55 -3.86 26.48
CA THR A 76 -10.45 -2.56 25.77
C THR A 76 -11.42 -2.45 24.62
N GLY A 77 -11.99 -3.55 24.12
CA GLY A 77 -12.75 -3.63 22.88
C GLY A 77 -11.89 -3.49 21.62
N ARG A 78 -10.55 -3.33 21.76
CA ARG A 78 -9.62 -3.11 20.65
C ARG A 78 -8.82 -4.35 20.32
N THR A 79 -8.58 -4.56 19.02
CA THR A 79 -7.75 -5.66 18.52
C THR A 79 -6.26 -5.29 18.50
N ASN A 80 -5.96 -3.99 18.47
CA ASN A 80 -4.64 -3.43 18.16
C ASN A 80 -4.08 -3.96 16.82
N VAL A 81 -4.96 -4.14 15.85
CA VAL A 81 -4.63 -4.58 14.49
C VAL A 81 -5.10 -3.56 13.48
N ILE A 82 -4.26 -3.26 12.52
CA ILE A 82 -4.60 -2.58 11.27
C ILE A 82 -4.54 -3.61 10.16
N ALA A 83 -5.61 -3.70 9.35
CA ALA A 83 -5.65 -4.54 8.17
C ALA A 83 -5.32 -3.72 6.92
N VAL A 84 -4.55 -4.31 6.00
CA VAL A 84 -4.32 -3.80 4.67
C VAL A 84 -4.93 -4.79 3.68
N LEU A 85 -5.89 -4.34 2.87
CA LEU A 85 -6.33 -5.08 1.69
C LEU A 85 -5.34 -4.79 0.57
N LEU A 86 -4.68 -5.83 0.10
CA LEU A 86 -3.70 -5.73 -0.97
C LEU A 86 -4.25 -6.43 -2.21
N ASP A 87 -4.43 -5.65 -3.26
CA ASP A 87 -4.79 -6.17 -4.57
C ASP A 87 -3.56 -6.76 -5.26
N PRO A 88 -3.67 -7.96 -5.86
CA PRO A 88 -2.61 -8.52 -6.67
C PRO A 88 -2.53 -7.76 -8.00
N HIS A 89 -1.48 -6.97 -8.19
CA HIS A 89 -1.19 -6.28 -9.46
C HIS A 89 0.33 -6.10 -9.61
N GLU A 90 0.78 -6.06 -10.85
CA GLU A 90 2.21 -5.96 -11.21
C GLU A 90 2.57 -4.60 -11.84
N GLU A 91 1.62 -3.68 -11.97
CA GLU A 91 1.76 -2.38 -12.63
C GLU A 91 2.84 -1.48 -12.00
N ILE A 92 2.97 -1.57 -10.67
CA ILE A 92 3.90 -0.77 -9.88
C ILE A 92 4.86 -1.70 -9.15
N LEU A 93 6.15 -1.64 -9.52
CA LEU A 93 7.19 -2.46 -8.91
C LEU A 93 7.31 -2.16 -7.41
N GLY A 94 7.16 -3.21 -6.61
CA GLY A 94 7.34 -3.11 -5.15
C GLY A 94 6.26 -2.34 -4.41
N TYR A 95 5.09 -2.05 -5.03
CA TYR A 95 4.00 -1.32 -4.38
C TYR A 95 3.69 -1.82 -2.97
N GLY A 96 3.32 -3.10 -2.86
CA GLY A 96 2.95 -3.68 -1.57
C GLY A 96 4.06 -3.59 -0.53
N THR A 97 5.30 -3.86 -0.91
CA THR A 97 6.44 -3.80 0.02
C THR A 97 6.75 -2.39 0.48
N SER A 98 6.69 -1.40 -0.41
CA SER A 98 6.95 0.01 -0.08
C SER A 98 5.87 0.59 0.82
N ILE A 99 4.60 0.38 0.47
CA ILE A 99 3.45 0.82 1.29
C ILE A 99 3.49 0.17 2.68
N MET A 100 3.68 -1.15 2.77
CA MET A 100 3.76 -1.85 4.05
C MET A 100 4.94 -1.37 4.91
N SER A 101 6.10 -1.09 4.30
CA SER A 101 7.26 -0.53 5.01
C SER A 101 6.94 0.84 5.61
N GLY A 102 6.27 1.71 4.84
CA GLY A 102 5.84 3.02 5.31
C GLY A 102 4.82 2.92 6.45
N ILE A 103 3.79 2.09 6.29
CA ILE A 103 2.79 1.87 7.36
C ILE A 103 3.49 1.35 8.63
N ALA A 104 4.37 0.35 8.50
CA ALA A 104 5.09 -0.21 9.64
C ALA A 104 5.92 0.85 10.38
N LYS A 105 6.52 1.80 9.64
CA LYS A 105 7.23 2.94 10.23
C LYS A 105 6.30 3.85 11.03
N ALA A 106 5.10 4.14 10.53
CA ALA A 106 4.10 4.93 11.25
C ALA A 106 3.60 4.23 12.53
N LEU A 107 3.62 2.89 12.56
CA LEU A 107 3.19 2.11 13.72
C LEU A 107 4.27 1.93 14.80
N GLN A 108 5.52 2.35 14.55
CA GLN A 108 6.59 2.23 15.53
C GLN A 108 6.25 2.96 16.83
N GLY A 109 6.47 2.30 17.96
CA GLY A 109 6.15 2.84 19.28
C GLY A 109 4.67 2.77 19.66
N THR A 110 3.80 2.26 18.79
CA THR A 110 2.40 1.99 19.09
C THR A 110 2.17 0.53 19.50
N SER A 111 0.96 0.21 19.97
CA SER A 111 0.54 -1.18 20.23
C SER A 111 -0.01 -1.89 18.98
N TYR A 112 -0.11 -1.20 17.85
CA TYR A 112 -0.72 -1.72 16.64
C TYR A 112 0.19 -2.67 15.86
N HIS A 113 -0.42 -3.68 15.27
CA HIS A 113 0.21 -4.63 14.36
C HIS A 113 -0.46 -4.57 13.00
N LEU A 114 0.32 -4.79 11.95
CA LEU A 114 -0.17 -4.86 10.58
C LEU A 114 -0.50 -6.31 10.22
N ILE A 115 -1.68 -6.52 9.64
CA ILE A 115 -2.02 -7.75 8.91
C ILE A 115 -2.30 -7.40 7.46
N VAL A 116 -1.85 -8.26 6.56
CA VAL A 116 -2.12 -8.12 5.13
C VAL A 116 -3.13 -9.17 4.73
N MET A 117 -4.20 -8.73 4.09
CA MET A 117 -5.22 -9.61 3.53
C MET A 117 -5.21 -9.43 2.01
N PRO A 118 -4.87 -10.48 1.25
CA PRO A 118 -4.94 -10.39 -0.20
C PRO A 118 -6.40 -10.28 -0.62
N ASN A 119 -6.66 -9.34 -1.52
CA ASN A 119 -7.95 -9.21 -2.18
C ASN A 119 -7.95 -10.14 -3.41
N PHE A 120 -8.61 -11.29 -3.30
CA PHE A 120 -8.66 -12.24 -4.40
C PHE A 120 -9.68 -11.78 -5.45
N LEU A 121 -9.30 -11.88 -6.73
CA LEU A 121 -10.09 -11.47 -7.89
C LEU A 121 -11.50 -12.13 -8.00
N ASN A 122 -11.78 -13.17 -7.20
CA ASN A 122 -13.03 -13.90 -7.20
C ASN A 122 -14.02 -13.51 -6.09
N THR A 123 -13.65 -12.55 -5.26
CA THR A 123 -14.54 -12.01 -4.21
C THR A 123 -14.85 -10.54 -4.53
N THR A 124 -16.07 -10.11 -4.26
CA THR A 124 -16.37 -8.68 -4.36
C THR A 124 -15.54 -7.92 -3.33
N ASN A 125 -15.04 -6.75 -3.70
CA ASN A 125 -14.25 -5.89 -2.80
C ASN A 125 -14.96 -5.65 -1.45
N VAL A 126 -16.30 -5.63 -1.45
CA VAL A 126 -17.15 -5.46 -0.27
C VAL A 126 -17.14 -6.69 0.65
N GLU A 127 -17.03 -7.91 0.10
CA GLU A 127 -17.00 -9.15 0.93
C GLU A 127 -15.78 -9.18 1.85
N ALA A 128 -14.60 -8.80 1.34
CA ALA A 128 -13.39 -8.72 2.15
C ALA A 128 -13.56 -7.72 3.32
N VAL A 129 -14.15 -6.54 3.05
CA VAL A 129 -14.45 -5.52 4.06
C VAL A 129 -15.46 -6.06 5.09
N ASN A 130 -16.54 -6.69 4.63
CA ASN A 130 -17.54 -7.31 5.51
C ASN A 130 -16.92 -8.39 6.40
N TYR A 131 -16.02 -9.21 5.86
CA TYR A 131 -15.35 -10.25 6.63
C TYR A 131 -14.50 -9.65 7.77
N ILE A 132 -13.73 -8.59 7.49
CA ILE A 132 -12.91 -7.90 8.49
C ILE A 132 -13.78 -7.27 9.59
N THR A 133 -14.81 -6.53 9.20
CA THR A 133 -15.64 -5.75 10.12
C THR A 133 -16.52 -6.64 11.00
N ARG A 134 -17.24 -7.62 10.42
CA ARG A 134 -18.12 -8.54 11.13
C ARG A 134 -17.38 -9.44 12.12
N ASN A 135 -16.15 -9.86 11.77
CA ASN A 135 -15.33 -10.69 12.65
C ASN A 135 -14.45 -9.86 13.58
N SER A 136 -14.56 -8.53 13.54
CA SER A 136 -13.76 -7.60 14.33
C SER A 136 -12.27 -7.96 14.27
N MET A 137 -11.73 -8.14 13.08
CA MET A 137 -10.35 -8.60 12.86
C MET A 137 -9.33 -7.48 13.03
N ALA A 138 -9.75 -6.22 12.86
CA ALA A 138 -8.91 -5.04 12.94
C ALA A 138 -9.68 -3.86 13.57
N ASP A 139 -8.95 -2.84 14.02
CA ASP A 139 -9.51 -1.58 14.50
C ASP A 139 -9.54 -0.51 13.39
N GLY A 140 -8.89 -0.78 12.27
CA GLY A 140 -8.87 0.08 11.11
C GLY A 140 -8.41 -0.66 9.85
N LEU A 141 -8.75 -0.09 8.70
CA LEU A 141 -8.53 -0.68 7.38
C LEU A 141 -7.83 0.29 6.45
N ILE A 142 -6.87 -0.23 5.68
CA ILE A 142 -6.20 0.48 4.59
C ILE A 142 -6.44 -0.30 3.30
N PHE A 143 -6.78 0.40 2.22
CA PHE A 143 -6.91 -0.21 0.89
C PHE A 143 -6.65 0.82 -0.22
N SER A 144 -6.36 0.31 -1.40
CA SER A 144 -6.08 1.08 -2.62
C SER A 144 -7.11 0.80 -3.72
N ARG A 145 -6.84 1.32 -4.92
CA ARG A 145 -7.65 1.09 -6.13
C ARG A 145 -9.10 1.49 -5.90
N THR A 146 -9.28 2.76 -5.52
CA THR A 146 -10.61 3.32 -5.29
C THR A 146 -11.37 3.53 -6.59
N GLU A 147 -12.63 3.11 -6.57
CA GLU A 147 -13.59 3.40 -7.63
C GLU A 147 -14.21 4.80 -7.41
N PRO A 148 -14.75 5.46 -8.47
CA PRO A 148 -15.43 6.76 -8.32
C PRO A 148 -16.55 6.72 -7.26
N LEU A 149 -17.39 5.70 -7.28
CA LEU A 149 -18.49 5.46 -6.31
C LEU A 149 -18.20 4.20 -5.50
N ASP A 150 -17.07 4.17 -4.79
CA ASP A 150 -16.54 2.98 -4.14
C ASP A 150 -17.50 2.44 -3.06
N PRO A 151 -18.04 1.22 -3.23
CA PRO A 151 -18.98 0.64 -2.28
C PRO A 151 -18.33 0.28 -0.93
N ARG A 152 -17.00 0.07 -0.89
CA ARG A 152 -16.25 -0.16 0.36
C ARG A 152 -16.24 1.11 1.22
N VAL A 153 -15.99 2.26 0.57
CA VAL A 153 -16.01 3.56 1.23
C VAL A 153 -17.39 3.89 1.76
N MET A 154 -18.45 3.64 0.97
CA MET A 154 -19.83 3.85 1.42
C MET A 154 -20.15 3.00 2.65
N LEU A 155 -19.87 1.69 2.59
CA LEU A 155 -20.14 0.76 3.69
C LEU A 155 -19.40 1.16 4.96
N LEU A 156 -18.07 1.41 4.87
CA LEU A 156 -17.26 1.74 6.04
C LEU A 156 -17.64 3.08 6.66
N SER A 157 -18.04 4.04 5.84
CA SER A 157 -18.56 5.34 6.30
C SER A 157 -19.90 5.19 7.03
N GLU A 158 -20.83 4.36 6.51
CA GLU A 158 -22.12 4.09 7.11
C GLU A 158 -22.01 3.45 8.49
N ILE A 159 -21.13 2.44 8.64
CA ILE A 159 -20.92 1.76 9.91
C ILE A 159 -19.95 2.48 10.85
N GLY A 160 -19.37 3.62 10.42
CA GLY A 160 -18.41 4.41 11.22
C GLY A 160 -17.08 3.70 11.48
N PHE A 161 -16.70 2.70 10.69
CA PHE A 161 -15.46 1.96 10.87
C PHE A 161 -14.25 2.79 10.41
N PRO A 162 -13.15 2.88 11.19
CA PRO A 162 -11.98 3.65 10.81
C PRO A 162 -11.29 3.06 9.57
N PHE A 163 -11.07 3.88 8.55
CA PHE A 163 -10.34 3.48 7.35
C PHE A 163 -9.62 4.66 6.69
N VAL A 164 -8.68 4.34 5.84
CA VAL A 164 -7.98 5.26 4.95
C VAL A 164 -7.78 4.59 3.58
N THR A 165 -7.93 5.36 2.51
CA THR A 165 -7.68 4.85 1.15
C THR A 165 -6.39 5.43 0.57
N HIS A 166 -5.70 4.63 -0.25
CA HIS A 166 -4.76 5.16 -1.23
C HIS A 166 -5.53 5.45 -2.52
N GLY A 167 -5.81 6.72 -2.72
CA GLY A 167 -6.71 7.23 -3.75
C GLY A 167 -7.99 7.82 -3.17
N ARG A 168 -8.46 8.91 -3.77
CA ARG A 168 -9.74 9.55 -3.47
C ARG A 168 -10.85 8.94 -4.32
N THR A 169 -12.10 9.16 -3.91
CA THR A 169 -13.30 8.81 -4.67
C THR A 169 -14.00 10.08 -5.19
N GLU A 170 -15.06 9.92 -5.96
CA GLU A 170 -15.96 11.01 -6.41
C GLU A 170 -17.22 11.10 -5.54
N LEU A 171 -17.25 10.38 -4.41
CA LEU A 171 -18.37 10.44 -3.47
C LEU A 171 -18.50 11.82 -2.86
N SER A 172 -19.73 12.30 -2.71
CA SER A 172 -20.03 13.56 -2.01
C SER A 172 -19.77 13.47 -0.50
N THR A 173 -19.79 12.27 0.08
CA THR A 173 -19.43 12.03 1.47
C THR A 173 -17.91 11.98 1.60
N PRO A 174 -17.29 12.92 2.31
CA PRO A 174 -15.85 12.96 2.46
C PRO A 174 -15.35 11.81 3.35
N HIS A 175 -14.18 11.27 3.01
CA HIS A 175 -13.52 10.21 3.76
C HIS A 175 -12.00 10.49 3.87
N ALA A 176 -11.33 9.75 4.74
CA ALA A 176 -9.88 9.83 4.91
C ALA A 176 -9.16 9.19 3.71
N TYR A 177 -8.18 9.89 3.12
CA TYR A 177 -7.36 9.38 2.04
C TYR A 177 -5.95 9.96 2.04
N VAL A 178 -5.03 9.24 1.43
CA VAL A 178 -3.77 9.74 0.92
C VAL A 178 -3.76 9.42 -0.57
N ASP A 179 -3.68 10.43 -1.43
CA ASP A 179 -3.74 10.26 -2.88
C ASP A 179 -2.58 10.99 -3.55
N TYR A 180 -2.06 10.41 -4.62
CA TYR A 180 -1.10 11.07 -5.50
C TYR A 180 -1.84 11.85 -6.58
N ASP A 181 -1.40 13.07 -6.89
CA ASP A 181 -2.05 13.88 -7.93
C ASP A 181 -1.68 13.37 -9.33
N ASN A 182 -2.37 12.29 -9.72
CA ASN A 182 -2.22 11.65 -11.01
C ASN A 182 -2.63 12.55 -12.19
N PHE A 183 -3.52 13.53 -11.97
CA PHE A 183 -3.84 14.52 -12.98
C PHE A 183 -2.63 15.40 -13.28
N THR A 184 -2.05 16.02 -12.25
CA THR A 184 -0.88 16.89 -12.42
C THR A 184 0.31 16.12 -12.96
N PHE A 185 0.53 14.87 -12.50
CA PHE A 185 1.57 13.99 -13.06
C PHE A 185 1.40 13.83 -14.56
N SER A 186 0.25 13.35 -15.01
CA SER A 186 -0.04 13.06 -16.40
C SER A 186 0.01 14.30 -17.28
N TYR A 187 -0.53 15.41 -16.81
CA TYR A 187 -0.49 16.71 -17.48
C TYR A 187 0.95 17.18 -17.71
N GLN A 188 1.80 17.18 -16.68
CA GLN A 188 3.18 17.62 -16.78
C GLN A 188 4.04 16.68 -17.63
N ALA A 189 3.86 15.37 -17.48
CA ALA A 189 4.54 14.36 -18.29
C ALA A 189 4.22 14.54 -19.79
N THR A 190 2.96 14.75 -20.14
CA THR A 190 2.52 14.97 -21.52
C THR A 190 3.05 16.30 -22.07
N ARG A 191 2.97 17.37 -21.28
CA ARG A 191 3.55 18.67 -21.68
C ARG A 191 5.06 18.57 -21.94
N ARG A 192 5.77 17.75 -21.15
CA ARG A 192 7.20 17.50 -21.36
C ARG A 192 7.48 16.84 -22.69
N LEU A 193 6.70 15.82 -23.09
CA LEU A 193 6.82 15.18 -24.42
C LEU A 193 6.59 16.20 -25.53
N ILE A 194 5.57 17.02 -25.44
CA ILE A 194 5.26 18.06 -26.43
C ILE A 194 6.39 19.11 -26.50
N ALA A 195 6.92 19.54 -25.35
CA ALA A 195 8.04 20.49 -25.31
C ALA A 195 9.34 19.93 -25.93
N LYS A 196 9.51 18.59 -25.96
CA LYS A 196 10.59 17.91 -26.69
C LYS A 196 10.36 17.89 -28.22
N GLY A 197 9.24 18.42 -28.71
CA GLY A 197 8.89 18.46 -30.12
C GLY A 197 8.13 17.23 -30.63
N ARG A 198 7.66 16.37 -29.72
CA ARG A 198 6.83 15.22 -30.10
C ARG A 198 5.44 15.69 -30.52
N ARG A 199 4.90 15.09 -31.58
CA ARG A 199 3.69 15.59 -32.28
C ARG A 199 2.46 14.76 -32.00
N LYS A 200 2.64 13.48 -31.62
CA LYS A 200 1.55 12.55 -31.36
C LYS A 200 1.86 11.70 -30.14
N PRO A 201 1.75 12.28 -28.93
CA PRO A 201 1.90 11.51 -27.71
C PRO A 201 0.79 10.46 -27.58
N ALA A 202 1.16 9.30 -27.07
CA ALA A 202 0.24 8.23 -26.70
C ALA A 202 0.17 8.02 -25.18
N LEU A 203 -0.99 7.66 -24.70
CA LEU A 203 -1.24 7.24 -23.31
C LEU A 203 -1.51 5.74 -23.27
N ILE A 204 -0.80 5.01 -22.41
CA ILE A 204 -1.25 3.72 -21.90
C ILE A 204 -1.93 4.02 -20.57
N SER A 205 -3.27 4.00 -20.56
CA SER A 205 -4.09 4.46 -19.44
C SER A 205 -4.06 3.48 -18.27
N GLY A 206 -4.36 3.97 -17.07
CA GLY A 206 -4.82 3.08 -15.99
C GLY A 206 -6.19 2.47 -16.32
N PRO A 207 -6.57 1.39 -15.63
CA PRO A 207 -7.91 0.82 -15.75
C PRO A 207 -8.98 1.88 -15.47
N THR A 208 -10.00 1.93 -16.31
CA THR A 208 -11.03 2.99 -16.28
C THR A 208 -11.98 2.90 -15.10
N ASP A 209 -12.03 1.74 -14.46
CA ASP A 209 -12.88 1.50 -13.29
C ASP A 209 -12.37 2.21 -12.03
N PHE A 210 -11.07 2.58 -12.01
CA PHE A 210 -10.45 3.22 -10.86
C PHE A 210 -10.24 4.72 -11.08
N THR A 211 -10.42 5.48 -10.02
CA THR A 211 -10.33 6.94 -10.03
C THR A 211 -8.99 7.45 -10.57
N PHE A 212 -7.88 6.77 -10.21
CA PHE A 212 -6.55 7.17 -10.68
C PHE A 212 -6.40 7.08 -12.21
N GLY A 213 -7.02 6.08 -12.84
CA GLY A 213 -7.04 5.92 -14.32
C GLY A 213 -7.74 7.10 -14.98
N GLY A 214 -8.89 7.51 -14.45
CA GLY A 214 -9.60 8.71 -14.90
C GLY A 214 -8.76 9.99 -14.74
N HIS A 215 -8.04 10.15 -13.62
CA HIS A 215 -7.16 11.30 -13.39
C HIS A 215 -5.98 11.32 -14.39
N LEU A 216 -5.34 10.17 -14.67
CA LEU A 216 -4.29 10.06 -15.68
C LEU A 216 -4.80 10.49 -17.06
N GLN A 217 -5.95 9.95 -17.46
CA GLN A 217 -6.54 10.28 -18.75
C GLN A 217 -6.93 11.75 -18.85
N HIS A 218 -7.50 12.31 -17.80
CA HIS A 218 -7.90 13.72 -17.77
C HIS A 218 -6.70 14.67 -17.89
N GLY A 219 -5.61 14.39 -17.15
CA GLY A 219 -4.37 15.18 -17.24
C GLY A 219 -3.75 15.13 -18.64
N PHE A 220 -3.66 13.93 -19.24
CA PHE A 220 -3.20 13.72 -20.61
C PHE A 220 -4.03 14.50 -21.63
N MET A 221 -5.36 14.31 -21.59
CA MET A 221 -6.28 14.96 -22.51
C MET A 221 -6.26 16.48 -22.40
N THR A 222 -6.08 17.02 -21.20
CA THR A 222 -5.95 18.47 -20.99
C THR A 222 -4.71 18.99 -21.69
N ALA A 223 -3.56 18.37 -21.49
CA ALA A 223 -2.29 18.79 -22.10
C ALA A 223 -2.32 18.75 -23.63
N VAL A 224 -2.82 17.68 -24.23
CA VAL A 224 -2.87 17.56 -25.71
C VAL A 224 -3.87 18.52 -26.34
N ARG A 225 -4.99 18.81 -25.68
CA ARG A 225 -5.99 19.79 -26.16
C ARG A 225 -5.44 21.20 -26.12
N GLU A 226 -4.78 21.59 -25.03
CA GLU A 226 -4.15 22.91 -24.90
C GLU A 226 -3.06 23.12 -25.97
N ALA A 227 -2.31 22.06 -26.29
CA ALA A 227 -1.27 22.11 -27.32
C ALA A 227 -1.83 22.03 -28.76
N GLY A 228 -3.08 21.62 -28.94
CA GLY A 228 -3.67 21.41 -30.25
C GLY A 228 -2.97 20.32 -31.10
N CYS A 229 -2.32 19.34 -30.44
CA CYS A 229 -1.58 18.28 -31.13
C CYS A 229 -2.44 17.01 -31.31
N ALA A 230 -2.07 16.18 -32.30
CA ALA A 230 -2.61 14.84 -32.42
C ALA A 230 -2.23 14.00 -31.20
N TYR A 231 -3.02 13.01 -30.87
CA TYR A 231 -2.78 12.14 -29.73
C TYR A 231 -3.41 10.78 -29.93
N GLU A 232 -3.07 9.84 -29.04
CA GLU A 232 -3.69 8.52 -29.02
C GLU A 232 -3.82 8.00 -27.58
N ILE A 233 -4.92 7.29 -27.26
CA ILE A 233 -5.04 6.45 -26.09
C ILE A 233 -5.04 5.02 -26.61
N LEU A 234 -3.99 4.25 -26.25
CA LEU A 234 -3.85 2.89 -26.72
C LEU A 234 -4.97 2.02 -26.14
N SER A 235 -5.78 1.45 -27.03
CA SER A 235 -6.89 0.56 -26.65
C SER A 235 -6.43 -0.90 -26.58
N GLY A 236 -7.16 -1.70 -25.78
CA GLY A 236 -6.95 -3.14 -25.63
C GLY A 236 -5.85 -3.50 -24.63
N ILE A 237 -5.21 -2.51 -24.05
CA ILE A 237 -4.24 -2.63 -22.95
C ILE A 237 -4.43 -1.48 -21.96
N ASP A 238 -4.01 -1.71 -20.73
CA ASP A 238 -3.92 -0.72 -19.67
C ASP A 238 -2.72 -1.04 -18.74
N LEU A 239 -2.59 -0.32 -17.63
CA LEU A 239 -1.48 -0.54 -16.69
C LEU A 239 -1.54 -1.90 -15.98
N ASP A 240 -2.70 -2.54 -15.89
CA ASP A 240 -2.85 -3.90 -15.31
C ASP A 240 -2.53 -5.01 -16.32
N SER A 241 -2.37 -4.66 -17.59
CA SER A 241 -2.08 -5.63 -18.64
C SER A 241 -0.70 -6.25 -18.46
N PRO A 242 -0.52 -7.56 -18.73
CA PRO A 242 0.79 -8.20 -18.70
C PRO A 242 1.79 -7.45 -19.59
N ALA A 243 3.04 -7.34 -19.14
CA ALA A 243 4.09 -6.62 -19.87
C ALA A 243 4.26 -7.12 -21.32
N GLY A 244 4.05 -8.44 -21.56
CA GLY A 244 4.08 -9.02 -22.90
C GLY A 244 2.98 -8.47 -23.81
N ASP A 245 1.77 -8.29 -23.28
CA ASP A 245 0.63 -7.77 -24.04
C ASP A 245 0.83 -6.30 -24.38
N ILE A 246 1.35 -5.51 -23.45
CA ILE A 246 1.74 -4.10 -23.70
C ILE A 246 2.78 -4.02 -24.81
N ARG A 247 3.86 -4.82 -24.72
CA ARG A 247 4.91 -4.91 -25.73
C ARG A 247 4.34 -5.23 -27.11
N ASP A 248 3.53 -6.28 -27.21
CA ASP A 248 2.97 -6.75 -28.47
C ASP A 248 1.99 -5.73 -29.07
N ARG A 249 1.16 -5.09 -28.23
CA ARG A 249 0.24 -4.05 -28.68
C ARG A 249 0.98 -2.79 -29.21
N VAL A 250 2.03 -2.37 -28.52
CA VAL A 250 2.88 -1.24 -28.97
C VAL A 250 3.53 -1.55 -30.31
N ARG A 251 4.12 -2.73 -30.46
CA ARG A 251 4.72 -3.21 -31.72
C ARG A 251 3.69 -3.25 -32.85
N GLN A 252 2.51 -3.82 -32.60
CA GLN A 252 1.42 -3.87 -33.57
C GLN A 252 0.99 -2.46 -33.99
N ARG A 253 0.80 -1.55 -33.03
CA ARG A 253 0.37 -0.18 -33.32
C ARG A 253 1.39 0.57 -34.16
N TYR A 254 2.67 0.33 -33.94
CA TYR A 254 3.73 0.97 -34.70
C TYR A 254 3.76 0.50 -36.18
N ALA A 255 3.32 -0.71 -36.47
CA ALA A 255 3.19 -1.22 -37.85
C ALA A 255 1.96 -0.64 -38.60
N GLU A 256 1.04 0.02 -37.91
CA GLU A 256 -0.12 0.69 -38.48
C GLU A 256 0.25 2.10 -38.98
N PRO A 257 -0.53 2.71 -39.91
CA PRO A 257 -0.31 4.07 -40.37
C PRO A 257 -0.34 5.09 -39.23
N ASP A 258 0.50 6.13 -39.38
CA ASP A 258 0.56 7.26 -38.45
C ASP A 258 0.73 6.85 -36.97
N PRO A 259 1.82 6.13 -36.62
CA PRO A 259 2.07 5.70 -35.26
C PRO A 259 2.36 6.87 -34.31
N PRO A 260 2.16 6.71 -32.99
CA PRO A 260 2.60 7.69 -32.01
C PRO A 260 4.13 7.79 -31.97
N ASP A 261 4.63 8.98 -31.63
CA ASP A 261 6.06 9.28 -31.53
C ASP A 261 6.56 9.46 -30.10
N SER A 262 5.67 9.28 -29.13
CA SER A 262 6.02 9.38 -27.71
C SER A 262 4.96 8.74 -26.83
N PHE A 263 5.35 8.37 -25.60
CA PHE A 263 4.48 7.65 -24.68
C PHE A 263 4.53 8.24 -23.28
N MET A 264 3.36 8.50 -22.71
CA MET A 264 3.17 8.75 -21.28
C MET A 264 2.81 7.43 -20.60
N CYS A 265 3.65 6.99 -19.68
CA CYS A 265 3.50 5.72 -18.97
C CYS A 265 3.24 5.96 -17.49
N GLY A 266 2.11 5.46 -16.98
CA GLY A 266 1.73 5.60 -15.57
C GLY A 266 2.52 4.72 -14.60
N GLY A 267 3.46 3.89 -15.09
CA GLY A 267 4.27 2.99 -14.27
C GLY A 267 5.52 2.48 -14.99
N GLU A 268 6.44 1.90 -14.23
CA GLU A 268 7.74 1.43 -14.72
C GLU A 268 7.61 0.20 -15.63
N VAL A 269 6.72 -0.73 -15.29
CA VAL A 269 6.48 -1.96 -16.09
C VAL A 269 5.98 -1.59 -17.49
N CYS A 270 5.01 -0.68 -17.54
CA CYS A 270 4.47 -0.15 -18.78
C CYS A 270 5.57 0.51 -19.64
N ALA A 271 6.44 1.33 -19.02
CA ALA A 271 7.54 1.99 -19.73
C ALA A 271 8.55 0.98 -20.31
N LEU A 272 8.97 -0.01 -19.52
CA LEU A 272 9.90 -1.06 -19.96
C LEU A 272 9.30 -1.94 -21.07
N ALA A 273 8.02 -2.28 -20.97
CA ALA A 273 7.33 -3.04 -22.02
C ALA A 273 7.24 -2.23 -23.32
N THR A 274 6.93 -0.94 -23.22
CA THR A 274 6.91 -0.01 -24.37
C THR A 274 8.28 0.09 -25.03
N ILE A 275 9.37 0.26 -24.26
CA ILE A 275 10.75 0.30 -24.79
C ILE A 275 11.06 -0.99 -25.53
N THR A 276 10.70 -2.14 -24.95
CA THR A 276 10.95 -3.44 -25.59
C THR A 276 10.18 -3.57 -26.91
N GLY A 277 8.91 -3.17 -26.94
CA GLY A 277 8.09 -3.20 -28.16
C GLY A 277 8.61 -2.30 -29.26
N MET A 278 9.08 -1.09 -28.91
CA MET A 278 9.67 -0.15 -29.86
C MET A 278 11.04 -0.65 -30.36
N SER A 279 11.85 -1.24 -29.47
CA SER A 279 13.15 -1.84 -29.85
C SER A 279 12.99 -3.02 -30.81
N ASP A 280 11.95 -3.84 -30.66
CA ASP A 280 11.61 -4.91 -31.62
C ASP A 280 11.30 -4.38 -33.01
N CYS A 281 10.88 -3.12 -33.12
CA CYS A 281 10.68 -2.42 -34.40
C CYS A 281 11.95 -1.73 -34.92
N GLY A 282 13.09 -1.90 -34.24
CA GLY A 282 14.37 -1.28 -34.62
C GLY A 282 14.49 0.20 -34.24
N LEU A 283 13.67 0.70 -33.33
CA LEU A 283 13.63 2.10 -32.93
C LEU A 283 14.43 2.36 -31.65
N THR A 284 15.00 3.53 -31.54
CA THR A 284 15.87 3.95 -30.45
C THR A 284 15.22 5.05 -29.64
N LEU A 285 15.13 4.84 -28.34
CA LEU A 285 14.66 5.83 -27.36
C LEU A 285 15.53 7.09 -27.41
N GLY A 286 14.89 8.25 -27.40
CA GLY A 286 15.55 9.56 -27.51
C GLY A 286 15.80 10.04 -28.95
N ASN A 287 15.72 9.14 -29.94
CA ASN A 287 15.82 9.46 -31.36
C ASN A 287 14.43 9.47 -31.99
N GLU A 288 13.90 8.27 -32.28
CA GLU A 288 12.63 8.12 -32.97
C GLU A 288 11.43 8.37 -32.06
N TYR A 289 11.56 8.05 -30.78
CA TYR A 289 10.49 8.24 -29.80
C TYR A 289 11.02 8.67 -28.44
N ASP A 290 10.14 9.19 -27.59
CA ASP A 290 10.42 9.52 -26.18
C ASP A 290 9.40 8.88 -25.23
N ILE A 291 9.83 8.69 -23.98
CA ILE A 291 8.97 8.23 -22.88
C ILE A 291 9.13 9.17 -21.69
N VAL A 292 8.00 9.52 -21.09
CA VAL A 292 7.95 10.04 -19.72
C VAL A 292 7.14 9.08 -18.88
N ALA A 293 7.70 8.65 -17.76
CA ALA A 293 7.09 7.64 -16.90
C ALA A 293 7.00 8.05 -15.43
N LYS A 294 6.01 7.49 -14.74
CA LYS A 294 6.00 7.47 -13.26
C LYS A 294 7.03 6.44 -12.79
N GLN A 295 7.84 6.83 -11.81
CA GLN A 295 8.83 5.97 -11.18
C GLN A 295 8.55 5.85 -9.70
N THR A 296 8.49 4.63 -9.18
CA THR A 296 8.28 4.33 -7.75
C THR A 296 9.45 3.60 -7.12
N SER A 297 10.35 3.08 -7.96
CA SER A 297 11.66 2.56 -7.59
C SER A 297 12.75 3.39 -8.28
N HIS A 298 14.01 3.12 -7.99
CA HIS A 298 15.12 3.73 -8.73
C HIS A 298 15.62 2.86 -9.89
N LEU A 299 14.88 1.78 -10.20
CA LEU A 299 15.32 0.77 -11.15
C LEU A 299 15.25 1.28 -12.60
N LEU A 300 14.14 1.92 -12.96
CA LEU A 300 13.94 2.41 -14.35
C LEU A 300 15.04 3.40 -14.76
N GLY A 301 15.33 4.39 -13.92
CA GLY A 301 16.39 5.36 -14.20
C GLY A 301 17.80 4.76 -14.22
N ALA A 302 18.04 3.65 -13.48
CA ALA A 302 19.31 2.94 -13.51
C ALA A 302 19.51 2.10 -14.78
N ILE A 303 18.43 1.48 -15.29
CA ILE A 303 18.46 0.61 -16.48
C ILE A 303 18.31 1.42 -17.78
N GLN A 304 17.45 2.43 -17.77
CA GLN A 304 17.09 3.26 -18.91
C GLN A 304 17.21 4.75 -18.57
N PRO A 305 18.42 5.29 -18.42
CA PRO A 305 18.63 6.68 -17.99
C PRO A 305 18.12 7.72 -19.00
N GLN A 306 17.74 7.31 -20.20
CA GLN A 306 17.15 8.17 -21.24
C GLN A 306 15.65 8.40 -21.02
N VAL A 307 14.98 7.57 -20.20
CA VAL A 307 13.59 7.77 -19.82
C VAL A 307 13.50 8.93 -18.82
N GLU A 308 12.73 9.92 -19.16
CA GLU A 308 12.43 10.99 -18.20
C GLU A 308 11.37 10.49 -17.21
N THR A 309 11.58 10.74 -15.91
CA THR A 309 10.70 10.19 -14.87
C THR A 309 10.26 11.24 -13.86
N ILE A 310 9.08 11.03 -13.30
CA ILE A 310 8.59 11.71 -12.10
C ILE A 310 8.48 10.66 -10.99
N TYR A 311 9.13 10.93 -9.85
CA TYR A 311 9.17 9.99 -8.74
C TYR A 311 7.95 10.12 -7.81
N GLU A 312 7.39 8.99 -7.41
CA GLU A 312 6.36 8.87 -6.38
C GLU A 312 6.92 8.03 -5.22
N ASP A 313 7.02 8.62 -4.02
CA ASP A 313 7.53 7.94 -2.81
C ASP A 313 6.42 7.14 -2.13
N LEU A 314 6.27 5.88 -2.51
CA LEU A 314 5.28 4.98 -1.92
C LEU A 314 5.57 4.65 -0.45
N THR A 315 6.83 4.75 0.00
CA THR A 315 7.15 4.54 1.42
C THR A 315 6.65 5.71 2.26
N ALA A 316 6.88 6.95 1.81
CA ALA A 316 6.31 8.12 2.46
C ALA A 316 4.78 8.10 2.42
N THR A 317 4.18 7.72 1.29
CA THR A 317 2.73 7.52 1.16
C THR A 317 2.19 6.52 2.18
N GLY A 318 2.85 5.37 2.34
CA GLY A 318 2.47 4.37 3.36
C GLY A 318 2.58 4.89 4.79
N GLU A 319 3.61 5.68 5.11
CA GLU A 319 3.79 6.33 6.42
C GLU A 319 2.64 7.32 6.68
N ASP A 320 2.28 8.12 5.69
CA ASP A 320 1.15 9.05 5.79
C ASP A 320 -0.18 8.32 5.99
N MET A 321 -0.44 7.24 5.25
CA MET A 321 -1.64 6.41 5.43
C MET A 321 -1.72 5.83 6.85
N GLY A 322 -0.62 5.30 7.37
CA GLY A 322 -0.56 4.79 8.74
C GLY A 322 -0.86 5.87 9.77
N ARG A 323 -0.28 7.06 9.60
CA ARG A 323 -0.50 8.22 10.50
C ARG A 323 -1.95 8.71 10.45
N VAL A 324 -2.51 8.88 9.25
CA VAL A 324 -3.91 9.31 9.06
C VAL A 324 -4.87 8.30 9.69
N LEU A 325 -4.64 6.98 9.49
CA LEU A 325 -5.47 5.96 10.08
C LEU A 325 -5.40 5.96 11.62
N LEU A 326 -4.22 6.12 12.20
CA LEU A 326 -4.06 6.23 13.66
C LEU A 326 -4.81 7.44 14.22
N GLN A 327 -4.80 8.59 13.54
CA GLN A 327 -5.59 9.76 13.91
C GLN A 327 -7.10 9.44 13.86
N ARG A 328 -7.56 8.77 12.81
CA ARG A 328 -8.96 8.35 12.65
C ARG A 328 -9.40 7.39 13.76
N ILE A 329 -8.57 6.38 14.09
CA ILE A 329 -8.81 5.46 15.22
C ILE A 329 -8.79 6.20 16.56
N GLY A 330 -7.97 7.25 16.67
CA GLY A 330 -7.88 8.13 17.83
C GLY A 330 -9.08 9.06 18.03
N GLY A 331 -10.01 9.10 17.07
CA GLY A 331 -11.25 9.89 17.16
C GLY A 331 -11.20 11.23 16.40
N GLU A 332 -10.18 11.48 15.56
CA GLU A 332 -10.18 12.64 14.67
C GLU A 332 -11.35 12.54 13.68
N THR A 333 -12.13 13.59 13.57
CA THR A 333 -13.30 13.69 12.68
C THR A 333 -13.19 14.83 11.68
N ASP A 334 -12.22 15.73 11.84
CA ASP A 334 -11.96 16.79 10.87
C ASP A 334 -11.36 16.20 9.59
N VAL A 335 -12.20 16.04 8.59
CA VAL A 335 -11.83 15.41 7.31
C VAL A 335 -10.68 16.15 6.62
N ASN A 336 -10.57 17.48 6.78
CA ASN A 336 -9.48 18.24 6.16
C ASN A 336 -8.09 17.85 6.67
N LYS A 337 -8.01 17.31 7.89
CA LYS A 337 -6.77 16.78 8.46
C LYS A 337 -6.48 15.34 8.03
N LEU A 338 -7.48 14.67 7.48
CA LEU A 338 -7.44 13.27 7.08
C LEU A 338 -7.34 13.07 5.56
N GLN A 339 -7.25 14.18 4.81
CA GLN A 339 -7.15 14.15 3.35
C GLN A 339 -5.83 14.76 2.91
N LEU A 340 -4.98 13.93 2.31
CA LEU A 340 -3.68 14.34 1.79
C LEU A 340 -3.63 14.10 0.28
N LEU A 341 -3.42 15.17 -0.49
CA LEU A 341 -3.13 15.10 -1.92
C LEU A 341 -1.65 15.40 -2.14
N LEU A 342 -0.89 14.38 -2.53
CA LEU A 342 0.55 14.45 -2.72
C LEU A 342 0.86 14.96 -4.13
N SER A 343 1.54 16.11 -4.21
CA SER A 343 1.91 16.70 -5.50
C SER A 343 3.14 16.04 -6.10
N PRO A 344 3.15 15.80 -7.42
CA PRO A 344 4.32 15.30 -8.14
C PRO A 344 5.54 16.22 -7.99
N GLN A 345 6.71 15.64 -7.77
CA GLN A 345 7.99 16.36 -7.76
C GLN A 345 8.49 16.51 -9.20
N ILE A 346 8.12 17.62 -9.85
CA ILE A 346 8.51 17.88 -11.24
C ILE A 346 10.01 18.24 -11.30
N PRO A 347 10.82 17.57 -12.14
CA PRO A 347 12.23 17.89 -12.29
C PRO A 347 12.46 19.35 -12.68
N ALA A 348 13.36 20.05 -11.97
CA ALA A 348 13.59 21.49 -12.16
C ALA A 348 14.03 21.86 -13.58
N ASN A 349 14.70 20.94 -14.28
CA ASN A 349 15.15 21.13 -15.66
C ASN A 349 14.00 21.07 -16.69
N TRP A 350 12.78 20.66 -16.29
CA TRP A 350 11.62 20.71 -17.19
C TRP A 350 11.03 22.11 -17.32
N SER A 351 11.22 22.95 -16.32
CA SER A 351 10.72 24.33 -16.30
C SER A 351 11.48 25.29 -17.23
N ALA A 352 12.63 24.87 -17.77
CA ALA A 352 13.52 25.73 -18.58
C ALA A 352 13.21 25.73 -20.09
N SER A 353 12.13 25.07 -20.53
CA SER A 353 11.75 24.96 -21.96
C SER A 353 10.42 25.71 -22.18
N ASN A 354 10.44 27.03 -22.02
CA ASN A 354 9.41 27.95 -22.53
C ASN A 354 9.85 28.57 -23.82
#